data_5287c504e7d18e4fcc45674e55c673ea
#
_entry.id   5287c504e7d18e4fcc45674e55c673ea
#
_cell.length_a   1.000
_cell.length_b   1.000
_cell.length_c   1.000
_cell.angle_alpha   90.00
_cell.angle_beta   90.00
_cell.angle_gamma   90.00
#
_symmetry.space_group_name_H-M   'P 1'
#
loop_
_entity.id
_entity.type
_entity.pdbx_description
1 polymer ?
#
loop_
_entity_poly.entity_id
_entity_poly.type
_entity_poly.pdbx_seq_one_letter_code
_entity_poly.pdbx_strand_id
1 'polypeptide(L)'
;ADVQQAALAAAQAEGKLGYKLTLKMPCYLPVMQFATRSDLRAKLYRAYVTRASDQAEGDGQKFDNTALIGEILALRREEAQLLGYANFGEVSVVPKMAQSPAEVIQFLRDLARRARPYAEKDVADLRAFATEHLGLTDPQPWDWPYISEKLKEARYAFSEQELKAYFTAPKVLAGLFKIIETLKAKRASLSFS
;
A
#
# COMPACT_ATOMS: atom_id res chain seq x y z
N ALA A 1 18.41 8.93 -3.10
CA ALA A 1 19.77 8.34 -3.25
C ALA A 1 19.72 6.82 -3.16
N ASP A 2 19.21 6.23 -2.07
CA ASP A 2 19.30 4.78 -1.80
C ASP A 2 18.59 3.90 -2.86
N VAL A 3 17.39 4.32 -3.31
CA VAL A 3 16.62 3.59 -4.32
C VAL A 3 17.31 3.64 -5.69
N GLN A 4 17.94 4.77 -6.03
CA GLN A 4 18.71 4.89 -7.27
C GLN A 4 19.94 4.00 -7.25
N GLN A 5 20.68 3.96 -6.15
CA GLN A 5 21.83 3.07 -5.98
C GLN A 5 21.42 1.60 -6.07
N ALA A 6 20.34 1.22 -5.38
CA ALA A 6 19.84 -0.15 -5.43
C ALA A 6 19.37 -0.55 -6.85
N ALA A 7 18.69 0.36 -7.56
CA ALA A 7 18.26 0.13 -8.93
C ALA A 7 19.43 0.05 -9.93
N LEU A 8 20.48 0.85 -9.73
CA LEU A 8 21.73 0.79 -10.52
C LEU A 8 22.46 -0.53 -10.28
N ALA A 9 22.66 -0.91 -9.01
CA ALA A 9 23.32 -2.17 -8.65
C ALA A 9 22.55 -3.38 -9.19
N ALA A 10 21.21 -3.36 -9.14
CA ALA A 10 20.39 -4.42 -9.71
C ALA A 10 20.48 -4.52 -11.24
N ALA A 11 20.64 -3.42 -11.94
CA ALA A 11 20.90 -3.42 -13.39
C ALA A 11 22.28 -3.96 -13.71
N GLN A 12 23.31 -3.53 -12.98
CA GLN A 12 24.70 -3.98 -13.15
C GLN A 12 24.85 -5.48 -12.90
N ALA A 13 24.19 -6.02 -11.89
CA ALA A 13 24.20 -7.45 -11.59
C ALA A 13 23.65 -8.32 -12.74
N GLU A 14 22.84 -7.74 -13.63
CA GLU A 14 22.34 -8.39 -14.85
C GLU A 14 23.11 -7.99 -16.09
N GLY A 15 24.24 -7.30 -15.98
CA GLY A 15 25.02 -6.83 -17.11
C GLY A 15 24.31 -5.75 -17.96
N LYS A 16 23.32 -5.05 -17.40
CA LYS A 16 22.53 -4.02 -18.09
C LYS A 16 22.99 -2.62 -17.68
N LEU A 17 22.93 -1.70 -18.65
CA LEU A 17 23.14 -0.27 -18.39
C LEU A 17 21.85 0.37 -17.84
N GLY A 18 22.00 1.41 -17.00
CA GLY A 18 20.91 2.19 -16.45
C GLY A 18 20.37 1.64 -15.12
N TYR A 19 19.05 1.74 -14.91
CA TYR A 19 18.42 1.42 -13.63
C TYR A 19 17.38 0.31 -13.83
N LYS A 20 17.46 -0.73 -13.00
CA LYS A 20 16.41 -1.77 -12.94
C LYS A 20 15.39 -1.40 -11.89
N LEU A 21 14.21 -0.97 -12.33
CA LEU A 21 13.07 -0.74 -11.45
C LEU A 21 12.24 -2.03 -11.34
N THR A 22 11.72 -2.28 -10.15
CA THR A 22 10.87 -3.45 -9.87
C THR A 22 9.53 -3.01 -9.29
N LEU A 23 8.53 -3.91 -9.34
CA LEU A 23 7.21 -3.68 -8.75
C LEU A 23 7.16 -4.03 -7.25
N LYS A 24 8.31 -4.34 -6.63
CA LYS A 24 8.39 -4.54 -5.17
C LYS A 24 8.24 -3.20 -4.46
N MET A 25 7.47 -3.16 -3.37
CA MET A 25 7.15 -1.93 -2.64
C MET A 25 8.34 -1.04 -2.30
N PRO A 26 9.51 -1.56 -1.84
CA PRO A 26 10.67 -0.72 -1.55
C PRO A 26 11.26 0.03 -2.77
N CYS A 27 10.97 -0.43 -3.98
CA CYS A 27 11.34 0.25 -5.22
C CYS A 27 10.17 1.05 -5.80
N TYR A 28 8.98 0.44 -5.88
CA TYR A 28 7.79 1.03 -6.47
C TYR A 28 7.34 2.31 -5.77
N LEU A 29 7.12 2.25 -4.45
CA LEU A 29 6.55 3.37 -3.70
C LEU A 29 7.41 4.64 -3.75
N PRO A 30 8.75 4.60 -3.53
CA PRO A 30 9.57 5.79 -3.68
C PRO A 30 9.58 6.39 -5.10
N VAL A 31 9.48 5.57 -6.15
CA VAL A 31 9.38 6.10 -7.51
C VAL A 31 8.05 6.84 -7.69
N MET A 32 6.94 6.29 -7.16
CA MET A 32 5.64 6.94 -7.22
C MET A 32 5.59 8.26 -6.44
N GLN A 33 6.29 8.34 -5.30
CA GLN A 33 6.30 9.52 -4.42
C GLN A 33 7.28 10.61 -4.88
N PHE A 34 8.44 10.24 -5.44
CA PHE A 34 9.54 11.19 -5.64
C PHE A 34 9.97 11.41 -7.10
N ALA A 35 9.57 10.53 -8.03
CA ALA A 35 9.94 10.74 -9.44
C ALA A 35 9.14 11.91 -10.02
N THR A 36 9.83 12.91 -10.57
CA THR A 36 9.21 14.07 -11.22
C THR A 36 8.58 13.72 -12.58
N ARG A 37 9.08 12.67 -13.25
CA ARG A 37 8.59 12.20 -14.55
C ARG A 37 7.26 11.46 -14.41
N SER A 38 6.16 12.08 -14.85
CA SER A 38 4.81 11.48 -14.82
C SER A 38 4.71 10.24 -15.73
N ASP A 39 5.35 10.25 -16.88
CA ASP A 39 5.40 9.10 -17.80
C ASP A 39 6.05 7.86 -17.17
N LEU A 40 7.08 8.03 -16.35
CA LEU A 40 7.70 6.94 -15.58
C LEU A 40 6.75 6.40 -14.51
N ARG A 41 6.08 7.29 -13.77
CA ARG A 41 5.06 6.90 -12.78
C ARG A 41 3.91 6.13 -13.45
N ALA A 42 3.40 6.65 -14.59
CA ALA A 42 2.35 6.01 -15.37
C ALA A 42 2.72 4.57 -15.78
N LYS A 43 3.93 4.39 -16.32
CA LYS A 43 4.43 3.07 -16.73
C LYS A 43 4.52 2.09 -15.57
N LEU A 44 5.08 2.51 -14.44
CA LEU A 44 5.15 1.64 -13.25
C LEU A 44 3.77 1.35 -12.65
N TYR A 45 2.92 2.37 -12.56
CA TYR A 45 1.55 2.22 -12.07
C TYR A 45 0.79 1.18 -12.90
N ARG A 46 0.79 1.33 -14.24
CA ARG A 46 0.13 0.39 -15.14
C ARG A 46 0.65 -1.04 -14.92
N ALA A 47 1.96 -1.22 -14.95
CA ALA A 47 2.57 -2.53 -14.71
C ALA A 47 2.20 -3.12 -13.33
N TYR A 48 2.04 -2.26 -12.30
CA TYR A 48 1.68 -2.70 -10.96
C TYR A 48 0.20 -3.12 -10.86
N VAL A 49 -0.73 -2.32 -11.39
CA VAL A 49 -2.17 -2.58 -11.24
C VAL A 49 -2.70 -3.67 -12.17
N THR A 50 -2.02 -3.92 -13.30
CA THR A 50 -2.37 -5.00 -14.24
C THR A 50 -1.64 -6.31 -13.97
N ARG A 51 -0.86 -6.38 -12.90
CA ARG A 51 -0.07 -7.56 -12.55
C ARG A 51 -0.96 -8.78 -12.35
N ALA A 52 -0.56 -9.90 -12.97
CA ALA A 52 -1.27 -11.17 -12.92
C ALA A 52 -2.76 -11.12 -13.38
N SER A 53 -3.04 -10.22 -14.33
CA SER A 53 -4.35 -10.10 -14.97
C SER A 53 -4.23 -10.25 -16.49
N ASP A 54 -5.37 -10.38 -17.17
CA ASP A 54 -5.50 -10.39 -18.63
C ASP A 54 -5.06 -9.05 -19.28
N GLN A 55 -4.91 -7.98 -18.47
CA GLN A 55 -4.46 -6.66 -18.90
C GLN A 55 -2.94 -6.47 -18.78
N ALA A 56 -2.21 -7.48 -18.30
CA ALA A 56 -0.77 -7.41 -18.19
C ALA A 56 -0.10 -7.36 -19.57
N GLU A 57 0.98 -6.58 -19.71
CA GLU A 57 1.73 -6.44 -20.94
C GLU A 57 3.02 -7.28 -20.94
N GLY A 58 3.46 -7.67 -22.14
CA GLY A 58 4.72 -8.39 -22.37
C GLY A 58 4.79 -9.70 -21.59
N ASP A 59 5.92 -9.93 -20.93
CA ASP A 59 6.14 -11.14 -20.12
C ASP A 59 5.16 -11.33 -18.95
N GLY A 60 4.43 -10.29 -18.58
CA GLY A 60 3.42 -10.35 -17.51
C GLY A 60 2.22 -11.20 -17.87
N GLN A 61 1.88 -11.34 -19.15
CA GLN A 61 0.71 -12.10 -19.63
C GLN A 61 0.77 -13.59 -19.24
N LYS A 62 1.97 -14.17 -19.17
CA LYS A 62 2.16 -15.57 -18.75
C LYS A 62 1.75 -15.86 -17.30
N PHE A 63 1.53 -14.82 -16.50
CA PHE A 63 1.11 -14.93 -15.10
C PHE A 63 -0.37 -14.57 -14.89
N ASP A 64 -1.17 -14.51 -15.95
CA ASP A 64 -2.59 -14.21 -15.85
C ASP A 64 -3.32 -15.26 -14.98
N ASN A 65 -3.99 -14.78 -13.95
CA ASN A 65 -4.72 -15.58 -12.97
C ASN A 65 -6.23 -15.55 -13.20
N THR A 66 -6.73 -15.00 -14.30
CA THR A 66 -8.17 -14.83 -14.55
C THR A 66 -8.91 -16.16 -14.49
N ALA A 67 -8.37 -17.20 -15.14
CA ALA A 67 -8.98 -18.54 -15.10
C ALA A 67 -8.96 -19.14 -13.69
N LEU A 68 -7.84 -18.99 -12.96
CA LEU A 68 -7.67 -19.50 -11.59
C LEU A 68 -8.64 -18.82 -10.60
N ILE A 69 -8.96 -17.54 -10.81
CA ILE A 69 -9.93 -16.83 -9.99
C ILE A 69 -11.31 -17.48 -10.12
N GLY A 70 -11.73 -17.82 -11.34
CA GLY A 70 -12.98 -18.51 -11.60
C GLY A 70 -13.05 -19.88 -10.91
N GLU A 71 -12.00 -20.68 -11.03
CA GLU A 71 -11.88 -21.98 -10.38
C GLU A 71 -11.92 -21.88 -8.85
N ILE A 72 -11.16 -20.96 -8.26
CA ILE A 72 -11.17 -20.72 -6.81
C ILE A 72 -12.56 -20.34 -6.30
N LEU A 73 -13.28 -19.48 -7.03
CA LEU A 73 -14.65 -19.09 -6.66
C LEU A 73 -15.63 -20.27 -6.72
N ALA A 74 -15.50 -21.16 -7.73
CA ALA A 74 -16.31 -22.36 -7.84
C ALA A 74 -16.04 -23.33 -6.68
N LEU A 75 -14.77 -23.63 -6.39
CA LEU A 75 -14.37 -24.50 -5.27
C LEU A 75 -14.82 -23.95 -3.90
N ARG A 76 -14.71 -22.64 -3.67
CA ARG A 76 -15.20 -22.01 -2.44
C ARG A 76 -16.73 -22.12 -2.29
N ARG A 77 -17.47 -22.06 -3.40
CA ARG A 77 -18.93 -22.30 -3.37
C ARG A 77 -19.23 -23.72 -2.97
N GLU A 78 -18.56 -24.70 -3.57
CA GLU A 78 -18.71 -26.12 -3.25
C GLU A 78 -18.38 -26.40 -1.79
N GLU A 79 -17.26 -25.89 -1.29
CA GLU A 79 -16.86 -26.00 0.12
C GLU A 79 -17.94 -25.44 1.06
N ALA A 80 -18.49 -24.26 0.77
CA ALA A 80 -19.54 -23.69 1.59
C ALA A 80 -20.79 -24.56 1.63
N GLN A 81 -21.20 -25.11 0.48
CA GLN A 81 -22.35 -26.00 0.38
C GLN A 81 -22.13 -27.31 1.15
N LEU A 82 -20.96 -27.92 1.05
CA LEU A 82 -20.60 -29.13 1.80
C LEU A 82 -20.63 -28.89 3.32
N LEU A 83 -20.26 -27.70 3.76
CA LEU A 83 -20.31 -27.31 5.17
C LEU A 83 -21.68 -26.80 5.64
N GLY A 84 -22.69 -26.77 4.76
CA GLY A 84 -24.05 -26.33 5.09
C GLY A 84 -24.26 -24.81 5.14
N TYR A 85 -23.35 -24.03 4.53
CA TYR A 85 -23.46 -22.57 4.45
C TYR A 85 -23.93 -22.11 3.06
N ALA A 86 -24.62 -20.97 2.99
CA ALA A 86 -25.12 -20.44 1.73
C ALA A 86 -23.99 -19.90 0.83
N ASN A 87 -22.90 -19.44 1.41
CA ASN A 87 -21.76 -18.91 0.67
C ASN A 87 -20.47 -18.94 1.51
N PHE A 88 -19.31 -18.81 0.84
CA PHE A 88 -18.01 -18.81 1.49
C PHE A 88 -17.78 -17.61 2.45
N GLY A 89 -18.49 -16.51 2.26
CA GLY A 89 -18.47 -15.38 3.21
C GLY A 89 -18.94 -15.80 4.60
N GLU A 90 -19.98 -16.64 4.69
CA GLU A 90 -20.45 -17.20 5.97
C GLU A 90 -19.41 -18.12 6.60
N VAL A 91 -18.84 -19.06 5.83
CA VAL A 91 -17.72 -19.90 6.30
C VAL A 91 -16.58 -19.04 6.83
N SER A 92 -16.22 -17.99 6.11
CA SER A 92 -15.11 -17.11 6.47
C SER A 92 -15.30 -16.37 7.79
N VAL A 93 -16.52 -16.06 8.22
CA VAL A 93 -16.76 -15.34 9.49
C VAL A 93 -16.88 -16.26 10.71
N VAL A 94 -17.12 -17.56 10.52
CA VAL A 94 -17.27 -18.52 11.64
C VAL A 94 -16.17 -18.41 12.70
N PRO A 95 -14.87 -18.38 12.38
CA PRO A 95 -13.81 -18.25 13.37
C PRO A 95 -13.53 -16.78 13.76
N LYS A 96 -14.37 -15.81 13.38
CA LYS A 96 -14.12 -14.38 13.56
C LYS A 96 -15.13 -13.76 14.52
N MET A 97 -14.92 -12.49 14.88
CA MET A 97 -15.78 -11.76 15.81
C MET A 97 -17.12 -11.34 15.21
N ALA A 98 -17.19 -11.14 13.88
CA ALA A 98 -18.42 -10.75 13.20
C ALA A 98 -19.39 -11.94 13.12
N GLN A 99 -20.68 -11.68 13.36
CA GLN A 99 -21.73 -12.71 13.36
C GLN A 99 -22.20 -13.10 11.96
N SER A 100 -22.01 -12.22 10.99
CA SER A 100 -22.43 -12.46 9.59
C SER A 100 -21.67 -11.60 8.58
N PRO A 101 -21.62 -12.00 7.31
CA PRO A 101 -21.10 -11.15 6.24
C PRO A 101 -21.86 -9.81 6.12
N ALA A 102 -23.15 -9.81 6.39
CA ALA A 102 -23.99 -8.61 6.37
C ALA A 102 -23.54 -7.57 7.39
N GLU A 103 -23.21 -8.01 8.62
CA GLU A 103 -22.65 -7.14 9.67
C GLU A 103 -21.33 -6.49 9.23
N VAL A 104 -20.43 -7.28 8.63
CA VAL A 104 -19.16 -6.75 8.10
C VAL A 104 -19.40 -5.69 7.03
N ILE A 105 -20.31 -5.97 6.09
CA ILE A 105 -20.65 -5.02 5.02
C ILE A 105 -21.26 -3.75 5.60
N GLN A 106 -22.17 -3.87 6.57
CA GLN A 106 -22.81 -2.71 7.21
C GLN A 106 -21.78 -1.86 7.95
N PHE A 107 -20.88 -2.48 8.71
CA PHE A 107 -19.77 -1.78 9.38
C PHE A 107 -18.90 -1.00 8.38
N LEU A 108 -18.49 -1.64 7.28
CA LEU A 108 -17.66 -0.99 6.26
C LEU A 108 -18.39 0.16 5.55
N ARG A 109 -19.69 0.00 5.28
CA ARG A 109 -20.52 1.06 4.68
C ARG A 109 -20.67 2.26 5.62
N ASP A 110 -20.88 2.02 6.90
CA ASP A 110 -20.97 3.07 7.91
C ASP A 110 -19.65 3.82 8.05
N LEU A 111 -18.53 3.10 8.08
CA LEU A 111 -17.20 3.69 8.11
C LEU A 111 -16.93 4.56 6.86
N ALA A 112 -17.23 4.02 5.68
CA ALA A 112 -17.09 4.75 4.42
C ALA A 112 -17.94 6.02 4.38
N ARG A 113 -19.20 5.96 4.83
CA ARG A 113 -20.10 7.11 4.88
C ARG A 113 -19.54 8.23 5.79
N ARG A 114 -18.97 7.86 6.94
CA ARG A 114 -18.37 8.82 7.88
C ARG A 114 -17.05 9.39 7.37
N ALA A 115 -16.22 8.58 6.71
CA ALA A 115 -14.92 9.01 6.19
C ALA A 115 -15.02 9.85 4.90
N ARG A 116 -16.07 9.64 4.10
CA ARG A 116 -16.22 10.25 2.78
C ARG A 116 -16.10 11.79 2.75
N PRO A 117 -16.76 12.56 3.63
CA PRO A 117 -16.65 14.02 3.60
C PRO A 117 -15.21 14.51 3.84
N TYR A 118 -14.46 13.82 4.69
CA TYR A 118 -13.05 14.14 4.95
C TYR A 118 -12.17 13.81 3.74
N ALA A 119 -12.39 12.64 3.13
CA ALA A 119 -11.66 12.24 1.93
C ALA A 119 -11.93 13.19 0.74
N GLU A 120 -13.17 13.65 0.57
CA GLU A 120 -13.55 14.62 -0.46
C GLU A 120 -12.81 15.96 -0.25
N LYS A 121 -12.70 16.42 1.00
CA LYS A 121 -11.91 17.60 1.35
C LYS A 121 -10.41 17.39 1.08
N ASP A 122 -9.84 16.28 1.50
CA ASP A 122 -8.43 15.96 1.28
C ASP A 122 -8.10 15.90 -0.22
N VAL A 123 -8.98 15.30 -1.03
CA VAL A 123 -8.82 15.26 -2.49
C VAL A 123 -8.93 16.67 -3.10
N ALA A 124 -9.84 17.52 -2.61
CA ALA A 124 -9.95 18.91 -3.06
C ALA A 124 -8.66 19.70 -2.76
N ASP A 125 -8.11 19.56 -1.55
CA ASP A 125 -6.83 20.18 -1.14
C ASP A 125 -5.68 19.73 -2.06
N LEU A 126 -5.59 18.41 -2.35
CA LEU A 126 -4.58 17.85 -3.24
C LEU A 126 -4.71 18.38 -4.68
N ARG A 127 -5.93 18.50 -5.20
CA ARG A 127 -6.18 19.06 -6.55
C ARG A 127 -5.79 20.52 -6.63
N ALA A 128 -6.17 21.33 -5.66
CA ALA A 128 -5.80 22.74 -5.59
C ALA A 128 -4.27 22.88 -5.58
N PHE A 129 -3.59 22.17 -4.70
CA PHE A 129 -2.13 22.17 -4.62
C PHE A 129 -1.46 21.72 -5.93
N ALA A 130 -1.98 20.66 -6.56
CA ALA A 130 -1.48 20.15 -7.83
C ALA A 130 -1.53 21.21 -8.93
N THR A 131 -2.65 21.94 -9.04
CA THR A 131 -2.84 22.99 -10.03
C THR A 131 -1.97 24.21 -9.74
N GLU A 132 -1.97 24.70 -8.49
CA GLU A 132 -1.33 25.96 -8.11
C GLU A 132 0.20 25.86 -8.02
N HIS A 133 0.72 24.72 -7.55
CA HIS A 133 2.14 24.58 -7.24
C HIS A 133 2.91 23.62 -8.16
N LEU A 134 2.21 22.67 -8.81
CA LEU A 134 2.84 21.66 -9.66
C LEU A 134 2.47 21.78 -11.14
N GLY A 135 1.54 22.69 -11.50
CA GLY A 135 1.04 22.86 -12.87
C GLY A 135 0.26 21.64 -13.41
N LEU A 136 -0.23 20.78 -12.52
CA LEU A 136 -0.99 19.56 -12.87
C LEU A 136 -2.49 19.87 -12.77
N THR A 137 -3.12 20.21 -13.89
CA THR A 137 -4.56 20.54 -13.96
C THR A 137 -5.48 19.33 -13.98
N ASP A 138 -5.00 18.18 -14.47
CA ASP A 138 -5.72 16.91 -14.53
C ASP A 138 -4.87 15.78 -13.95
N PRO A 139 -4.76 15.66 -12.61
CA PRO A 139 -3.98 14.62 -11.96
C PRO A 139 -4.53 13.22 -12.27
N GLN A 140 -3.67 12.34 -12.75
CA GLN A 140 -3.97 10.96 -13.06
C GLN A 140 -3.73 10.05 -11.84
N PRO A 141 -4.23 8.81 -11.83
CA PRO A 141 -4.06 7.89 -10.69
C PRO A 141 -2.61 7.72 -10.21
N TRP A 142 -1.64 7.79 -11.10
CA TRP A 142 -0.21 7.68 -10.78
C TRP A 142 0.41 8.96 -10.21
N ASP A 143 -0.30 10.09 -10.25
CA ASP A 143 0.21 11.37 -9.76
C ASP A 143 -0.13 11.59 -8.28
N TRP A 144 -1.16 10.96 -7.74
CA TRP A 144 -1.60 11.17 -6.35
C TRP A 144 -0.53 10.95 -5.29
N PRO A 145 0.29 9.87 -5.32
CA PRO A 145 1.36 9.70 -4.35
C PRO A 145 2.40 10.82 -4.41
N TYR A 146 2.73 11.29 -5.62
CA TYR A 146 3.66 12.40 -5.82
C TYR A 146 3.09 13.72 -5.28
N ILE A 147 1.84 14.06 -5.62
CA ILE A 147 1.16 15.26 -5.16
C ILE A 147 1.06 15.27 -3.63
N SER A 148 0.67 14.14 -3.03
CA SER A 148 0.56 13.99 -1.58
C SER A 148 1.90 14.22 -0.88
N GLU A 149 2.99 13.67 -1.40
CA GLU A 149 4.32 13.88 -0.83
C GLU A 149 4.75 15.35 -0.95
N LYS A 150 4.52 16.01 -2.10
CA LYS A 150 4.82 17.42 -2.30
C LYS A 150 3.99 18.35 -1.40
N LEU A 151 2.71 18.06 -1.22
CA LEU A 151 1.87 18.80 -0.28
C LEU A 151 2.35 18.63 1.17
N LYS A 152 2.76 17.41 1.55
CA LYS A 152 3.33 17.13 2.87
C LYS A 152 4.63 17.90 3.09
N GLU A 153 5.54 17.89 2.11
CA GLU A 153 6.79 18.68 2.16
C GLU A 153 6.49 20.19 2.33
N ALA A 154 5.51 20.72 1.57
CA ALA A 154 5.14 22.13 1.65
C ALA A 154 4.48 22.52 2.98
N ARG A 155 3.62 21.64 3.56
CA ARG A 155 2.90 21.94 4.81
C ARG A 155 3.75 21.79 6.06
N TYR A 156 4.67 20.82 6.08
CA TYR A 156 5.36 20.41 7.29
C TYR A 156 6.87 20.69 7.25
N ALA A 157 7.39 21.19 6.14
CA ALA A 157 8.80 21.55 5.92
C ALA A 157 9.81 20.42 6.25
N PHE A 158 9.41 19.15 6.12
CA PHE A 158 10.30 17.99 6.23
C PHE A 158 9.98 16.92 5.18
N SER A 159 10.99 16.11 4.86
CA SER A 159 10.86 14.94 4.01
C SER A 159 11.08 13.64 4.81
N GLU A 160 10.49 12.54 4.32
CA GLU A 160 10.77 11.21 4.90
C GLU A 160 12.27 10.84 4.82
N GLN A 161 13.00 11.39 3.87
CA GLN A 161 14.46 11.20 3.75
C GLN A 161 15.21 11.78 4.94
N GLU A 162 14.81 12.93 5.46
CA GLU A 162 15.40 13.54 6.65
C GLU A 162 15.09 12.71 7.89
N LEU A 163 13.87 12.21 8.03
CA LEU A 163 13.47 11.36 9.16
C LEU A 163 14.28 10.06 9.24
N LYS A 164 14.70 9.48 8.12
CA LYS A 164 15.54 8.27 8.12
C LYS A 164 16.83 8.41 8.88
N ALA A 165 17.42 9.61 8.93
CA ALA A 165 18.65 9.88 9.69
C ALA A 165 18.44 9.72 11.21
N TYR A 166 17.24 9.96 11.71
CA TYR A 166 16.89 9.85 13.12
C TYR A 166 16.44 8.43 13.52
N PHE A 167 15.78 7.71 12.61
CA PHE A 167 15.19 6.38 12.84
C PHE A 167 16.01 5.28 12.19
N THR A 168 17.29 5.18 12.57
CA THR A 168 18.14 4.08 12.08
C THR A 168 17.75 2.75 12.74
N ALA A 169 17.89 1.63 12.04
CA ALA A 169 17.50 0.31 12.55
C ALA A 169 18.11 -0.02 13.92
N PRO A 170 19.40 0.23 14.20
CA PRO A 170 19.97 0.00 15.54
C PRO A 170 19.29 0.81 16.64
N LYS A 171 19.00 2.11 16.39
CA LYS A 171 18.33 2.97 17.37
C LYS A 171 16.88 2.51 17.63
N VAL A 172 16.16 2.17 16.57
CA VAL A 172 14.75 1.74 16.66
C VAL A 172 14.67 0.42 17.41
N LEU A 173 15.50 -0.56 17.11
CA LEU A 173 15.50 -1.86 17.79
C LEU A 173 15.85 -1.72 19.28
N ALA A 174 16.90 -0.96 19.60
CA ALA A 174 17.26 -0.71 21.01
C ALA A 174 16.13 0.00 21.76
N GLY A 175 15.51 1.02 21.14
CA GLY A 175 14.37 1.73 21.71
C GLY A 175 13.15 0.83 21.92
N LEU A 176 12.82 -0.04 20.96
CA LEU A 176 11.72 -0.99 21.06
C LEU A 176 11.92 -1.95 22.25
N PHE A 177 13.09 -2.56 22.38
CA PHE A 177 13.38 -3.45 23.50
C PHE A 177 13.28 -2.72 24.85
N LYS A 178 13.82 -1.52 24.95
CA LYS A 178 13.71 -0.71 26.16
C LYS A 178 12.25 -0.41 26.55
N ILE A 179 11.39 -0.10 25.58
CA ILE A 179 9.95 0.13 25.81
C ILE A 179 9.29 -1.16 26.31
N ILE A 180 9.56 -2.30 25.67
CA ILE A 180 8.99 -3.60 26.07
C ILE A 180 9.41 -3.99 27.49
N GLU A 181 10.68 -3.83 27.83
CA GLU A 181 11.21 -4.09 29.18
C GLU A 181 10.54 -3.21 30.24
N THR A 182 10.39 -1.90 29.94
CA THR A 182 9.72 -0.95 30.84
C THR A 182 8.25 -1.31 31.07
N LEU A 183 7.53 -1.73 30.02
CA LEU A 183 6.13 -2.14 30.13
C LEU A 183 5.99 -3.46 30.91
N LYS A 184 6.88 -4.42 30.72
CA LYS A 184 6.90 -5.68 31.49
C LYS A 184 7.19 -5.44 32.95
N ALA A 185 8.16 -4.61 33.28
CA ALA A 185 8.50 -4.24 34.66
C ALA A 185 7.32 -3.57 35.37
N LYS A 186 6.62 -2.62 34.72
CA LYS A 186 5.41 -1.98 35.26
C LYS A 186 4.27 -2.99 35.48
N ARG A 187 4.07 -3.94 34.55
CA ARG A 187 3.03 -4.96 34.69
C ARG A 187 3.32 -5.90 35.87
N ALA A 188 4.57 -6.28 36.07
CA ALA A 188 4.97 -7.09 37.23
C ALA A 188 4.74 -6.35 38.57
N SER A 189 4.97 -5.04 38.65
CA SER A 189 4.72 -4.24 39.85
C SER A 189 3.23 -4.08 40.19
N LEU A 190 2.35 -4.12 39.18
CA LEU A 190 0.89 -4.02 39.36
C LEU A 190 0.24 -5.35 39.71
N SER A 191 0.92 -6.49 39.50
CA SER A 191 0.38 -7.82 39.87
C SER A 191 0.69 -8.27 41.28
N PHE A 192 1.44 -7.48 42.07
CA PHE A 192 1.80 -7.75 43.47
C PHE A 192 1.18 -6.75 44.48
N SER A 193 0.24 -5.93 44.04
CA SER A 193 -0.58 -5.05 44.89
C SER A 193 -2.05 -5.47 44.84
#